data_6638eca05bfc212fba6d5cbafc92a208
#
_entry.id   6638eca05bfc212fba6d5cbafc92a208
#
_cell.length_a   1.000
_cell.length_b   1.000
_cell.length_c   1.000
_cell.angle_alpha   90.00
_cell.angle_beta   90.00
_cell.angle_gamma   90.00
#
_symmetry.space_group_name_H-M   'P 1'
#
loop_
_entity.id
_entity.type
_entity.pdbx_description
1 polymer ?
#
loop_
_entity_poly.entity_id
_entity_poly.type
_entity_poly.pdbx_seq_one_letter_code
_entity_poly.pdbx_strand_id
1 'polypeptide(L)'
;MTDSWWLNPCKAIDTAAHEQALARQQQLTKPAGSLGQLEALAVQLAGLQGQVKPSVEQLWIAIFAGDHGVVAEGVSAFPQEVTGQMLHNFVTGGAAISVLARQLDAQLEVIDLGTVTPSLNLPGVRHVNIGAGTANFVDGPAMTQAQGLLALQAGRDSAHRALERGAQVFIGGEMGIGNTTAASALACALLDCQVSDLTGPGTGLNAAGVSHKVAVIERALALHAGQRGDALQTLFNLGGFEIAALVGAYLACAQAGIVVLVDGFICSVAALVAVRLNPACREWLVFGHRGAEPGHRHVLHSLDAEPLLELGLRLGEGSGAALAVPLLRLACALHGQMATFAEAAVADRPA
;
A
#
# COMPACT_ATOMS: atom_id res chain seq x y z
N MET A 1 -12.91 2.86 26.78
CA MET A 1 -12.93 1.83 25.72
C MET A 1 -12.21 2.45 24.52
N THR A 2 -11.09 1.89 24.11
CA THR A 2 -10.40 2.31 22.89
C THR A 2 -11.34 2.03 21.73
N ASP A 3 -11.67 3.05 20.96
CA ASP A 3 -12.51 2.93 19.76
C ASP A 3 -11.79 2.05 18.73
N SER A 4 -12.20 0.79 18.61
CA SER A 4 -11.61 -0.20 17.70
C SER A 4 -12.17 -0.02 16.27
N TRP A 5 -12.22 1.21 15.78
CA TRP A 5 -12.80 1.60 14.49
C TRP A 5 -12.29 0.76 13.30
N TRP A 6 -11.07 0.22 13.38
CA TRP A 6 -10.48 -0.64 12.33
C TRP A 6 -11.21 -1.97 12.14
N LEU A 7 -12.07 -2.34 13.12
CA LEU A 7 -12.94 -3.52 13.02
C LEU A 7 -14.33 -3.19 12.46
N ASN A 8 -14.63 -1.91 12.19
CA ASN A 8 -15.90 -1.54 11.56
C ASN A 8 -16.05 -2.22 10.20
N PRO A 9 -17.27 -2.55 9.76
CA PRO A 9 -17.50 -3.17 8.47
C PRO A 9 -16.93 -2.34 7.32
N CYS A 10 -16.25 -2.99 6.37
CA CYS A 10 -15.94 -2.39 5.09
C CYS A 10 -17.23 -2.18 4.29
N LYS A 11 -17.21 -1.22 3.38
CA LYS A 11 -18.34 -1.01 2.48
C LYS A 11 -18.57 -2.25 1.63
N ALA A 12 -19.82 -2.69 1.51
CA ALA A 12 -20.18 -3.83 0.69
C ALA A 12 -19.99 -3.50 -0.81
N ILE A 13 -19.54 -4.49 -1.57
CA ILE A 13 -19.46 -4.39 -3.03
C ILE A 13 -20.90 -4.37 -3.61
N ASP A 14 -21.13 -3.56 -4.61
CA ASP A 14 -22.37 -3.55 -5.39
C ASP A 14 -22.37 -4.72 -6.39
N THR A 15 -23.02 -5.81 -5.99
CA THR A 15 -23.10 -7.04 -6.81
C THR A 15 -23.88 -6.81 -8.11
N ALA A 16 -24.88 -5.92 -8.11
CA ALA A 16 -25.67 -5.63 -9.30
C ALA A 16 -24.82 -4.88 -10.34
N ALA A 17 -24.05 -3.88 -9.93
CA ALA A 17 -23.12 -3.18 -10.82
C ALA A 17 -22.03 -4.12 -11.35
N HIS A 18 -21.51 -5.00 -10.51
CA HIS A 18 -20.54 -6.03 -10.91
C HIS A 18 -21.09 -6.97 -11.99
N GLU A 19 -22.28 -7.55 -11.76
CA GLU A 19 -22.93 -8.47 -12.72
C GLU A 19 -23.24 -7.78 -14.04
N GLN A 20 -23.77 -6.54 -14.00
CA GLN A 20 -24.05 -5.75 -15.21
C GLN A 20 -22.75 -5.42 -15.98
N ALA A 21 -21.65 -5.09 -15.27
CA ALA A 21 -20.37 -4.87 -15.91
C ALA A 21 -19.82 -6.16 -16.55
N LEU A 22 -19.98 -7.31 -15.90
CA LEU A 22 -19.61 -8.61 -16.47
C LEU A 22 -20.42 -8.93 -17.72
N ALA A 23 -21.73 -8.71 -17.69
CA ALA A 23 -22.60 -8.88 -18.85
C ALA A 23 -22.21 -7.95 -20.00
N ARG A 24 -21.85 -6.68 -19.70
CA ARG A 24 -21.33 -5.74 -20.69
C ARG A 24 -20.04 -6.24 -21.33
N GLN A 25 -19.07 -6.76 -20.57
CA GLN A 25 -17.81 -7.30 -21.10
C GLN A 25 -18.03 -8.39 -22.16
N GLN A 26 -19.08 -9.19 -22.01
CA GLN A 26 -19.42 -10.25 -22.96
C GLN A 26 -20.00 -9.71 -24.28
N GLN A 27 -20.54 -8.49 -24.29
CA GLN A 27 -21.15 -7.86 -25.45
C GLN A 27 -20.20 -6.97 -26.27
N LEU A 28 -19.02 -6.62 -25.73
CA LEU A 28 -18.05 -5.76 -26.40
C LEU A 28 -17.44 -6.46 -27.64
N THR A 29 -17.14 -5.66 -28.68
CA THR A 29 -16.60 -6.14 -29.96
C THR A 29 -15.20 -6.72 -29.85
N LYS A 30 -15.07 -7.81 -29.10
CA LYS A 30 -13.82 -8.54 -28.86
C LYS A 30 -14.09 -10.00 -28.49
N PRO A 31 -13.15 -10.92 -28.67
CA PRO A 31 -13.24 -12.25 -28.09
C PRO A 31 -13.29 -12.16 -26.55
N ALA A 32 -14.10 -12.98 -25.90
CA ALA A 32 -14.16 -13.02 -24.44
C ALA A 32 -12.76 -13.34 -23.84
N GLY A 33 -12.34 -12.57 -22.82
CA GLY A 33 -11.06 -12.74 -22.15
C GLY A 33 -9.84 -12.20 -22.91
N SER A 34 -9.99 -11.64 -24.12
CA SER A 34 -8.87 -11.23 -24.97
C SER A 34 -8.08 -10.03 -24.45
N LEU A 35 -8.65 -9.23 -23.55
CA LEU A 35 -7.97 -8.12 -22.87
C LEU A 35 -7.41 -8.52 -21.48
N GLY A 36 -7.51 -9.81 -21.12
CA GLY A 36 -6.89 -10.37 -19.90
C GLY A 36 -7.32 -9.65 -18.63
N GLN A 37 -6.36 -9.29 -17.80
CA GLN A 37 -6.61 -8.64 -16.49
C GLN A 37 -7.38 -7.31 -16.60
N LEU A 38 -7.32 -6.59 -17.72
CA LEU A 38 -8.05 -5.32 -17.88
C LEU A 38 -9.57 -5.52 -17.84
N GLU A 39 -10.08 -6.67 -18.31
CA GLU A 39 -11.52 -7.00 -18.23
C GLU A 39 -11.95 -7.21 -16.77
N ALA A 40 -11.21 -8.06 -16.05
CA ALA A 40 -11.48 -8.35 -14.64
C ALA A 40 -11.36 -7.08 -13.77
N LEU A 41 -10.34 -6.25 -14.03
CA LEU A 41 -10.11 -4.98 -13.33
C LEU A 41 -11.29 -4.01 -13.52
N ALA A 42 -11.79 -3.84 -14.75
CA ALA A 42 -12.92 -2.97 -15.01
C ALA A 42 -14.20 -3.46 -14.32
N VAL A 43 -14.45 -4.77 -14.31
CA VAL A 43 -15.59 -5.39 -13.61
C VAL A 43 -15.47 -5.23 -12.11
N GLN A 44 -14.28 -5.46 -11.53
CA GLN A 44 -14.00 -5.24 -10.11
C GLN A 44 -14.27 -3.78 -9.73
N LEU A 45 -13.71 -2.83 -10.47
CA LEU A 45 -13.91 -1.40 -10.22
C LEU A 45 -15.40 -1.01 -10.31
N ALA A 46 -16.16 -1.61 -11.24
CA ALA A 46 -17.60 -1.37 -11.36
C ALA A 46 -18.34 -1.77 -10.07
N GLY A 47 -18.06 -2.96 -9.53
CA GLY A 47 -18.64 -3.42 -8.28
C GLY A 47 -18.23 -2.57 -7.07
N LEU A 48 -16.94 -2.19 -6.99
CA LEU A 48 -16.42 -1.35 -5.90
C LEU A 48 -17.04 0.06 -5.91
N GLN A 49 -17.23 0.66 -7.09
CA GLN A 49 -17.79 2.00 -7.23
C GLN A 49 -19.33 2.02 -7.28
N GLY A 50 -20.00 0.86 -7.46
CA GLY A 50 -21.44 0.78 -7.69
C GLY A 50 -21.87 1.42 -9.03
N GLN A 51 -21.02 1.32 -10.04
CA GLN A 51 -21.24 1.93 -11.36
C GLN A 51 -20.87 0.95 -12.47
N VAL A 52 -21.79 0.68 -13.40
CA VAL A 52 -21.54 -0.24 -14.53
C VAL A 52 -20.35 0.22 -15.39
N LYS A 53 -20.12 1.52 -15.49
CA LYS A 53 -18.98 2.11 -16.19
C LYS A 53 -18.13 2.89 -15.18
N PRO A 54 -17.15 2.24 -14.54
CA PRO A 54 -16.31 2.87 -13.54
C PRO A 54 -15.35 3.91 -14.15
N SER A 55 -14.80 4.78 -13.30
CA SER A 55 -13.80 5.76 -13.70
C SER A 55 -12.68 5.89 -12.68
N VAL A 56 -11.51 6.38 -13.11
CA VAL A 56 -10.30 6.58 -12.27
C VAL A 56 -9.71 7.95 -12.61
N GLU A 57 -10.45 9.01 -12.27
CA GLU A 57 -10.04 10.39 -12.55
C GLU A 57 -9.47 11.07 -11.30
N GLN A 58 -10.14 10.91 -10.16
CA GLN A 58 -9.76 11.56 -8.92
C GLN A 58 -8.83 10.66 -8.10
N LEU A 59 -7.56 11.05 -8.01
CA LEU A 59 -6.49 10.29 -7.35
C LEU A 59 -6.01 11.03 -6.12
N TRP A 60 -5.81 10.30 -5.02
CA TRP A 60 -5.14 10.76 -3.82
C TRP A 60 -3.91 9.91 -3.55
N ILE A 61 -2.76 10.55 -3.46
CA ILE A 61 -1.49 9.92 -3.10
C ILE A 61 -1.07 10.46 -1.74
N ALA A 62 -0.83 9.58 -0.77
CA ALA A 62 -0.37 9.94 0.56
C ALA A 62 0.98 9.26 0.85
N ILE A 63 2.02 10.06 1.13
CA ILE A 63 3.33 9.58 1.54
C ILE A 63 3.43 9.70 3.05
N PHE A 64 3.53 8.55 3.72
CA PHE A 64 3.75 8.47 5.15
C PHE A 64 5.24 8.29 5.42
N ALA A 65 5.83 9.16 6.25
CA ALA A 65 7.25 9.11 6.56
C ALA A 65 7.48 8.89 8.05
N GLY A 66 8.42 7.99 8.39
CA GLY A 66 8.81 7.70 9.77
C GLY A 66 10.13 6.96 9.84
N ASP A 67 10.94 7.26 10.84
CA ASP A 67 12.22 6.61 11.07
C ASP A 67 12.12 5.37 11.96
N HIS A 68 13.10 4.48 11.85
CA HIS A 68 13.15 3.19 12.54
C HIS A 68 14.35 3.07 13.44
N GLY A 69 14.13 2.77 14.73
CA GLY A 69 15.21 2.55 15.69
C GLY A 69 16.12 1.37 15.37
N VAL A 70 15.62 0.38 14.62
CA VAL A 70 16.41 -0.78 14.16
C VAL A 70 17.60 -0.40 13.28
N VAL A 71 17.65 0.81 12.74
CA VAL A 71 18.82 1.31 11.99
C VAL A 71 20.09 1.31 12.85
N ALA A 72 19.97 1.44 14.17
CA ALA A 72 21.08 1.31 15.10
C ALA A 72 21.82 -0.04 14.99
N GLU A 73 21.14 -1.07 14.46
CA GLU A 73 21.73 -2.40 14.20
C GLU A 73 22.54 -2.47 12.89
N GLY A 74 22.70 -1.39 12.15
CA GLY A 74 23.47 -1.38 10.89
C GLY A 74 22.78 -2.08 9.72
N VAL A 75 21.46 -2.07 9.66
CA VAL A 75 20.64 -2.75 8.65
C VAL A 75 20.29 -1.90 7.41
N SER A 76 20.89 -0.72 7.29
CA SER A 76 20.69 0.18 6.16
C SER A 76 22.02 0.72 5.61
N ALA A 77 22.08 0.89 4.28
CA ALA A 77 23.22 1.52 3.63
C ALA A 77 23.19 3.06 3.71
N PHE A 78 22.02 3.65 4.02
CA PHE A 78 21.83 5.09 4.15
C PHE A 78 21.57 5.49 5.61
N PRO A 79 22.01 6.70 6.01
CA PRO A 79 21.72 7.24 7.33
C PRO A 79 20.27 7.75 7.43
N GLN A 80 19.74 7.86 8.64
CA GLN A 80 18.35 8.25 8.90
C GLN A 80 18.01 9.68 8.46
N GLU A 81 19.00 10.59 8.39
CA GLU A 81 18.77 11.97 7.91
C GLU A 81 18.17 12.01 6.50
N VAL A 82 18.36 10.94 5.70
CA VAL A 82 17.79 10.84 4.36
C VAL A 82 16.27 10.89 4.40
N THR A 83 15.62 10.33 5.44
CA THR A 83 14.15 10.40 5.58
C THR A 83 13.67 11.84 5.62
N GLY A 84 14.29 12.69 6.48
CA GLY A 84 13.95 14.11 6.56
C GLY A 84 14.27 14.90 5.27
N GLN A 85 15.38 14.56 4.59
CA GLN A 85 15.74 15.16 3.30
C GLN A 85 14.74 14.80 2.20
N MET A 86 14.20 13.59 2.21
CA MET A 86 13.17 13.16 1.27
C MET A 86 11.83 13.85 1.48
N LEU A 87 11.45 14.18 2.72
CA LEU A 87 10.27 15.02 2.97
C LEU A 87 10.35 16.35 2.22
N HIS A 88 11.52 16.99 2.26
CA HIS A 88 11.76 18.22 1.48
C HIS A 88 11.67 17.95 -0.02
N ASN A 89 12.27 16.87 -0.52
CA ASN A 89 12.27 16.52 -1.93
C ASN A 89 10.85 16.22 -2.46
N PHE A 90 9.99 15.59 -1.65
CA PHE A 90 8.59 15.35 -2.02
C PHE A 90 7.83 16.65 -2.24
N VAL A 91 7.90 17.61 -1.31
CA VAL A 91 7.14 18.85 -1.40
C VAL A 91 7.72 19.85 -2.40
N THR A 92 9.03 19.79 -2.68
CA THR A 92 9.65 20.61 -3.73
C THR A 92 9.47 20.02 -5.14
N GLY A 93 8.94 18.80 -5.25
CA GLY A 93 8.55 18.21 -6.51
C GLY A 93 9.65 17.45 -7.26
N GLY A 94 10.79 17.17 -6.61
CA GLY A 94 11.93 16.47 -7.21
C GLY A 94 11.88 14.94 -7.11
N ALA A 95 11.09 14.39 -6.20
CA ALA A 95 10.98 12.95 -6.01
C ALA A 95 10.18 12.27 -7.14
N ALA A 96 10.41 10.96 -7.34
CA ALA A 96 9.72 10.19 -8.36
C ALA A 96 8.20 10.30 -8.25
N ILE A 97 7.66 10.09 -7.04
CA ILE A 97 6.22 10.19 -6.83
C ILE A 97 5.67 11.60 -7.09
N SER A 98 6.44 12.64 -6.79
CA SER A 98 6.03 14.03 -7.03
C SER A 98 5.93 14.33 -8.53
N VAL A 99 6.85 13.75 -9.32
CA VAL A 99 6.79 13.82 -10.80
C VAL A 99 5.56 13.07 -11.30
N LEU A 100 5.35 11.84 -10.82
CA LEU A 100 4.20 11.01 -11.22
C LEU A 100 2.86 11.65 -10.82
N ALA A 101 2.75 12.22 -9.61
CA ALA A 101 1.55 12.91 -9.17
C ALA A 101 1.15 14.05 -10.11
N ARG A 102 2.13 14.88 -10.55
CA ARG A 102 1.87 15.94 -11.53
C ARG A 102 1.43 15.40 -12.88
N GLN A 103 2.07 14.31 -13.37
CA GLN A 103 1.71 13.70 -14.66
C GLN A 103 0.33 13.04 -14.66
N LEU A 104 -0.11 12.58 -13.49
CA LEU A 104 -1.40 11.90 -13.30
C LEU A 104 -2.52 12.86 -12.89
N ASP A 105 -2.22 14.14 -12.67
CA ASP A 105 -3.14 15.12 -12.07
C ASP A 105 -3.69 14.66 -10.72
N ALA A 106 -2.81 14.07 -9.89
CA ALA A 106 -3.15 13.51 -8.59
C ALA A 106 -2.86 14.50 -7.46
N GLN A 107 -3.71 14.50 -6.43
CA GLN A 107 -3.40 15.18 -5.17
C GLN A 107 -2.29 14.41 -4.45
N LEU A 108 -1.23 15.10 -4.04
CA LEU A 108 -0.13 14.54 -3.26
C LEU A 108 -0.12 15.14 -1.86
N GLU A 109 -0.25 14.29 -0.85
CA GLU A 109 -0.12 14.63 0.56
C GLU A 109 1.15 14.00 1.12
N VAL A 110 1.96 14.78 1.87
CA VAL A 110 3.17 14.31 2.53
C VAL A 110 2.99 14.44 4.04
N ILE A 111 3.19 13.34 4.78
CA ILE A 111 2.89 13.25 6.21
C ILE A 111 4.14 12.77 6.95
N ASP A 112 4.67 13.62 7.82
CA ASP A 112 5.73 13.28 8.76
C ASP A 112 5.11 12.74 10.06
N LEU A 113 5.28 11.46 10.31
CA LEU A 113 4.78 10.78 11.50
C LEU A 113 5.79 10.86 12.65
N GLY A 114 7.07 11.03 12.32
CA GLY A 114 8.14 11.15 13.29
C GLY A 114 9.47 10.71 12.71
N THR A 115 10.34 11.70 12.48
CA THR A 115 11.71 11.53 11.98
C THR A 115 12.72 11.92 13.04
N VAL A 116 13.94 11.33 13.00
CA VAL A 116 15.05 11.66 13.94
C VAL A 116 15.57 13.07 13.70
N THR A 117 15.54 13.53 12.45
CA THR A 117 15.87 14.91 12.11
C THR A 117 14.55 15.69 12.04
N PRO A 118 14.27 16.58 13.01
CA PRO A 118 13.04 17.33 12.97
C PRO A 118 12.92 18.11 11.65
N SER A 119 11.92 17.77 10.86
CA SER A 119 11.54 18.56 9.68
C SER A 119 10.80 19.81 10.17
N LEU A 120 11.56 20.79 10.67
CA LEU A 120 11.02 22.00 11.25
C LEU A 120 10.12 22.73 10.25
N ASN A 121 8.79 22.57 10.41
CA ASN A 121 7.76 23.34 9.70
C ASN A 121 7.95 23.47 8.18
N LEU A 122 8.25 22.35 7.50
CA LEU A 122 8.31 22.34 6.04
C LEU A 122 6.92 22.65 5.47
N PRO A 123 6.75 23.74 4.71
CA PRO A 123 5.48 24.01 4.05
C PRO A 123 5.09 22.85 3.13
N GLY A 124 3.83 22.42 3.21
CA GLY A 124 3.33 21.29 2.42
C GLY A 124 3.50 19.92 3.08
N VAL A 125 4.22 19.81 4.19
CA VAL A 125 4.30 18.61 5.02
C VAL A 125 3.33 18.73 6.19
N ARG A 126 2.55 17.68 6.39
CA ARG A 126 1.69 17.54 7.59
C ARG A 126 2.47 16.82 8.69
N HIS A 127 2.68 17.49 9.81
CA HIS A 127 3.42 16.96 10.95
C HIS A 127 2.46 16.36 11.99
N VAL A 128 2.65 15.08 12.33
CA VAL A 128 1.89 14.37 13.37
C VAL A 128 2.71 14.23 14.66
N ASN A 129 4.03 14.17 14.55
CA ASN A 129 4.99 14.19 15.68
C ASN A 129 4.74 13.07 16.71
N ILE A 130 4.63 11.79 16.26
CA ILE A 130 4.43 10.64 17.15
C ILE A 130 5.68 10.39 18.03
N GLY A 131 6.87 10.63 17.47
CA GLY A 131 8.17 10.46 18.13
C GLY A 131 9.31 10.73 17.17
N ALA A 132 10.55 10.61 17.63
CA ALA A 132 11.76 10.72 16.80
C ALA A 132 12.09 9.36 16.14
N GLY A 133 11.12 8.76 15.45
CA GLY A 133 11.19 7.39 14.95
C GLY A 133 10.71 6.34 15.98
N THR A 134 10.63 5.08 15.56
CA THR A 134 10.29 3.96 16.45
C THR A 134 11.47 3.61 17.38
N ALA A 135 11.21 2.83 18.43
CA ALA A 135 12.26 2.17 19.18
C ALA A 135 12.91 1.04 18.37
N ASN A 136 14.08 0.57 18.82
CA ASN A 136 14.72 -0.60 18.25
C ASN A 136 13.97 -1.87 18.68
N PHE A 137 13.35 -2.55 17.77
CA PHE A 137 12.53 -3.73 18.06
C PHE A 137 13.32 -4.98 18.46
N VAL A 138 14.65 -4.94 18.44
CA VAL A 138 15.51 -6.00 19.03
C VAL A 138 15.65 -5.87 20.54
N ASP A 139 15.31 -4.72 21.12
CA ASP A 139 15.39 -4.45 22.55
C ASP A 139 14.01 -4.43 23.24
N GLY A 140 12.94 -4.28 22.46
CA GLY A 140 11.55 -4.21 22.94
C GLY A 140 10.60 -3.88 21.80
N PRO A 141 9.31 -3.57 22.06
CA PRO A 141 8.37 -3.18 21.01
C PRO A 141 8.83 -1.93 20.23
N ALA A 142 8.66 -1.94 18.90
CA ALA A 142 8.94 -0.78 18.05
C ALA A 142 8.14 0.46 18.45
N MET A 143 6.89 0.25 18.86
CA MET A 143 5.93 1.30 19.23
C MET A 143 5.22 0.94 20.53
N THR A 144 4.96 1.93 21.37
CA THR A 144 3.94 1.80 22.40
C THR A 144 2.55 1.69 21.75
N GLN A 145 1.59 1.13 22.47
CA GLN A 145 0.20 1.07 22.01
C GLN A 145 -0.34 2.47 21.64
N ALA A 146 -0.02 3.50 22.42
CA ALA A 146 -0.44 4.87 22.15
C ALA A 146 0.13 5.40 20.83
N GLN A 147 1.41 5.17 20.56
CA GLN A 147 2.06 5.56 19.31
C GLN A 147 1.48 4.83 18.10
N GLY A 148 1.28 3.51 18.20
CA GLY A 148 0.69 2.72 17.12
C GLY A 148 -0.75 3.16 16.80
N LEU A 149 -1.56 3.47 17.83
CA LEU A 149 -2.91 3.99 17.63
C LEU A 149 -2.91 5.39 16.98
N LEU A 150 -1.98 6.28 17.34
CA LEU A 150 -1.81 7.58 16.69
C LEU A 150 -1.41 7.42 15.21
N ALA A 151 -0.52 6.47 14.91
CA ALA A 151 -0.13 6.18 13.54
C ALA A 151 -1.29 5.66 12.68
N LEU A 152 -2.06 4.68 13.20
CA LEU A 152 -3.29 4.19 12.56
C LEU A 152 -4.28 5.34 12.30
N GLN A 153 -4.46 6.23 13.30
CA GLN A 153 -5.36 7.39 13.18
C GLN A 153 -4.89 8.38 12.10
N ALA A 154 -3.58 8.62 11.99
CA ALA A 154 -3.04 9.49 10.94
C ALA A 154 -3.35 8.97 9.53
N GLY A 155 -3.30 7.65 9.34
CA GLY A 155 -3.72 6.99 8.11
C GLY A 155 -5.21 7.14 7.83
N ARG A 156 -6.05 6.90 8.85
CA ARG A 156 -7.50 7.12 8.78
C ARG A 156 -7.84 8.56 8.39
N ASP A 157 -7.17 9.53 8.99
CA ASP A 157 -7.41 10.94 8.71
C ASP A 157 -7.03 11.31 7.27
N SER A 158 -5.98 10.71 6.70
CA SER A 158 -5.64 10.87 5.29
C SER A 158 -6.73 10.30 4.37
N ALA A 159 -7.25 9.10 4.68
CA ALA A 159 -8.35 8.50 3.93
C ALA A 159 -9.63 9.37 3.98
N HIS A 160 -9.93 9.98 5.13
CA HIS A 160 -11.07 10.91 5.25
C HIS A 160 -10.86 12.16 4.39
N ARG A 161 -9.66 12.76 4.35
CA ARG A 161 -9.37 13.89 3.46
C ARG A 161 -9.48 13.49 1.99
N ALA A 162 -9.05 12.28 1.63
CA ALA A 162 -9.23 11.73 0.29
C ALA A 162 -10.72 11.63 -0.08
N LEU A 163 -11.55 11.11 0.84
CA LEU A 163 -13.01 11.03 0.67
C LEU A 163 -13.63 12.41 0.48
N GLU A 164 -13.28 13.39 1.31
CA GLU A 164 -13.78 14.79 1.22
C GLU A 164 -13.42 15.44 -0.11
N ARG A 165 -12.34 15.03 -0.74
CA ARG A 165 -11.89 15.49 -2.07
C ARG A 165 -12.44 14.66 -3.23
N GLY A 166 -13.30 13.69 -2.94
CA GLY A 166 -13.93 12.83 -3.93
C GLY A 166 -12.98 11.84 -4.59
N ALA A 167 -11.90 11.44 -3.91
CA ALA A 167 -10.94 10.48 -4.45
C ALA A 167 -11.62 9.14 -4.76
N GLN A 168 -11.40 8.63 -5.95
CA GLN A 168 -11.85 7.32 -6.40
C GLN A 168 -10.81 6.23 -6.11
N VAL A 169 -9.54 6.61 -6.15
CA VAL A 169 -8.40 5.74 -5.85
C VAL A 169 -7.45 6.43 -4.88
N PHE A 170 -7.07 5.69 -3.85
CA PHE A 170 -6.05 6.04 -2.87
C PHE A 170 -4.77 5.25 -3.16
N ILE A 171 -3.63 5.93 -3.20
CA ILE A 171 -2.30 5.33 -3.28
C ILE A 171 -1.56 5.68 -1.98
N GLY A 172 -1.22 4.68 -1.19
CA GLY A 172 -0.31 4.83 -0.07
C GLY A 172 1.13 4.61 -0.50
N GLY A 173 1.99 5.56 -0.21
CA GLY A 173 3.43 5.44 -0.32
C GLY A 173 4.09 5.62 1.05
N GLU A 174 5.36 5.26 1.13
CA GLU A 174 6.11 5.28 2.38
C GLU A 174 7.52 5.83 2.18
N MET A 175 8.07 6.36 3.26
CA MET A 175 9.47 6.75 3.36
C MET A 175 9.98 6.50 4.78
N GLY A 176 11.04 5.72 4.93
CA GLY A 176 11.64 5.48 6.23
C GLY A 176 12.90 4.64 6.12
N ILE A 177 14.05 5.22 6.45
CA ILE A 177 15.29 4.43 6.47
C ILE A 177 15.17 3.32 7.51
N GLY A 178 15.37 2.05 7.07
CA GLY A 178 15.20 0.85 7.88
C GLY A 178 13.83 0.14 7.72
N ASN A 179 12.86 0.74 7.03
CA ASN A 179 11.50 0.20 6.90
C ASN A 179 11.41 -1.17 6.22
N THR A 180 12.31 -1.50 5.27
CA THR A 180 12.36 -2.85 4.69
C THR A 180 12.71 -3.92 5.71
N THR A 181 13.48 -3.59 6.77
CA THR A 181 13.78 -4.50 7.88
C THR A 181 12.53 -4.73 8.72
N ALA A 182 11.81 -3.67 9.07
CA ALA A 182 10.55 -3.75 9.79
C ALA A 182 9.49 -4.54 8.99
N ALA A 183 9.35 -4.25 7.70
CA ALA A 183 8.42 -4.97 6.83
C ALA A 183 8.77 -6.46 6.72
N SER A 184 10.05 -6.82 6.57
CA SER A 184 10.48 -8.23 6.55
C SER A 184 10.18 -8.94 7.88
N ALA A 185 10.50 -8.32 9.02
CA ALA A 185 10.22 -8.87 10.35
C ALA A 185 8.71 -9.08 10.56
N LEU A 186 7.90 -8.09 10.22
CA LEU A 186 6.45 -8.13 10.33
C LEU A 186 5.84 -9.23 9.43
N ALA A 187 6.28 -9.30 8.16
CA ALA A 187 5.83 -10.34 7.23
C ALA A 187 6.22 -11.75 7.70
N CYS A 188 7.45 -11.95 8.19
CA CYS A 188 7.89 -13.24 8.75
C CYS A 188 7.02 -13.66 9.93
N ALA A 189 6.70 -12.73 10.85
CA ALA A 189 5.88 -13.03 12.01
C ALA A 189 4.44 -13.40 11.65
N LEU A 190 3.88 -12.80 10.58
CA LEU A 190 2.50 -13.02 10.15
C LEU A 190 2.32 -14.24 9.24
N LEU A 191 3.37 -14.61 8.49
CA LEU A 191 3.32 -15.70 7.50
C LEU A 191 4.01 -16.98 7.96
N ASP A 192 4.71 -16.93 9.10
CA ASP A 192 5.54 -18.04 9.63
C ASP A 192 6.55 -18.57 8.59
N CYS A 193 7.21 -17.65 7.88
CA CYS A 193 8.19 -17.94 6.83
C CYS A 193 9.63 -17.83 7.34
N GLN A 194 10.57 -18.43 6.62
CA GLN A 194 12.00 -18.25 6.88
C GLN A 194 12.40 -16.80 6.63
N VAL A 195 13.19 -16.22 7.52
CA VAL A 195 13.62 -14.82 7.44
C VAL A 195 14.41 -14.55 6.16
N SER A 196 15.25 -15.49 5.74
CA SER A 196 16.03 -15.41 4.49
C SER A 196 15.20 -15.24 3.24
N ASP A 197 13.98 -15.80 3.21
CA ASP A 197 13.10 -15.76 2.04
C ASP A 197 12.41 -14.39 1.86
N LEU A 198 12.27 -13.65 2.98
CA LEU A 198 11.57 -12.37 3.03
C LEU A 198 12.52 -11.16 3.16
N THR A 199 13.84 -11.41 3.29
CA THR A 199 14.81 -10.35 3.50
C THR A 199 15.60 -10.05 2.24
N GLY A 200 15.51 -8.80 1.77
CA GLY A 200 16.22 -8.32 0.59
C GLY A 200 17.23 -7.22 0.89
N PRO A 201 17.90 -6.72 -0.16
CA PRO A 201 18.95 -5.71 -0.05
C PRO A 201 18.42 -4.33 0.37
N GLY A 202 17.10 -4.11 0.31
CA GLY A 202 16.50 -2.81 0.60
C GLY A 202 17.16 -1.69 -0.21
N THR A 203 17.73 -0.70 0.48
CA THR A 203 18.40 0.46 -0.13
C THR A 203 19.74 0.15 -0.80
N GLY A 204 20.19 -1.12 -0.84
CA GLY A 204 21.40 -1.51 -1.57
C GLY A 204 22.47 -2.19 -0.73
N LEU A 205 22.09 -2.92 0.30
CA LEU A 205 23.03 -3.76 1.07
C LEU A 205 23.66 -4.83 0.17
N ASN A 206 24.94 -5.12 0.40
CA ASN A 206 25.62 -6.27 -0.19
C ASN A 206 25.20 -7.58 0.51
N ALA A 207 25.68 -8.72 0.04
CA ALA A 207 25.33 -10.03 0.58
C ALA A 207 25.62 -10.17 2.09
N ALA A 208 26.74 -9.63 2.57
CA ALA A 208 27.08 -9.65 4.01
C ALA A 208 26.10 -8.79 4.82
N GLY A 209 25.72 -7.62 4.31
CA GLY A 209 24.69 -6.77 4.93
C GLY A 209 23.30 -7.41 4.97
N VAL A 210 22.92 -8.15 3.92
CA VAL A 210 21.67 -8.93 3.91
C VAL A 210 21.72 -10.05 4.96
N SER A 211 22.81 -10.80 5.05
CA SER A 211 22.98 -11.85 6.07
C SER A 211 22.92 -11.28 7.50
N HIS A 212 23.54 -10.11 7.72
CA HIS A 212 23.45 -9.41 8.99
C HIS A 212 22.02 -8.98 9.31
N LYS A 213 21.31 -8.41 8.33
CA LYS A 213 19.89 -8.03 8.46
C LYS A 213 19.00 -9.23 8.81
N VAL A 214 19.25 -10.40 8.22
CA VAL A 214 18.57 -11.66 8.58
C VAL A 214 18.77 -11.98 10.06
N ALA A 215 20.02 -11.98 10.56
CA ALA A 215 20.33 -12.26 11.97
C ALA A 215 19.66 -11.25 12.93
N VAL A 216 19.60 -9.98 12.56
CA VAL A 216 18.87 -8.94 13.34
C VAL A 216 17.39 -9.26 13.43
N ILE A 217 16.74 -9.61 12.31
CA ILE A 217 15.32 -9.96 12.27
C ILE A 217 15.06 -11.24 13.10
N GLU A 218 15.91 -12.26 13.01
CA GLU A 218 15.77 -13.50 13.80
C GLU A 218 15.80 -13.23 15.30
N ARG A 219 16.71 -12.35 15.77
CA ARG A 219 16.75 -11.92 17.18
C ARG A 219 15.44 -11.24 17.61
N ALA A 220 14.93 -10.33 16.78
CA ALA A 220 13.67 -9.65 17.04
C ALA A 220 12.49 -10.63 17.11
N LEU A 221 12.40 -11.55 16.16
CA LEU A 221 11.34 -12.57 16.12
C LEU A 221 11.40 -13.52 17.34
N ALA A 222 12.59 -13.84 17.84
CA ALA A 222 12.77 -14.61 19.06
C ALA A 222 12.27 -13.85 20.30
N LEU A 223 12.57 -12.55 20.40
CA LEU A 223 12.10 -11.69 21.50
C LEU A 223 10.57 -11.59 21.53
N HIS A 224 9.93 -11.45 20.37
CA HIS A 224 8.49 -11.22 20.24
C HIS A 224 7.67 -12.49 19.96
N ALA A 225 8.25 -13.69 20.14
CA ALA A 225 7.63 -14.98 19.76
C ALA A 225 6.27 -15.25 20.43
N GLY A 226 6.06 -14.76 21.65
CA GLY A 226 4.83 -14.98 22.41
C GLY A 226 3.58 -14.22 21.92
N GLN A 227 3.73 -13.33 20.93
CA GLN A 227 2.66 -12.41 20.49
C GLN A 227 2.30 -12.54 19.00
N ARG A 228 2.79 -13.58 18.31
CA ARG A 228 2.63 -13.76 16.87
C ARG A 228 1.18 -13.98 16.39
N GLY A 229 0.22 -14.27 17.27
CA GLY A 229 -1.18 -14.51 16.90
C GLY A 229 -2.04 -13.25 16.76
N ASP A 230 -1.59 -12.10 17.27
CA ASP A 230 -2.30 -10.83 17.21
C ASP A 230 -1.63 -9.89 16.20
N ALA A 231 -2.30 -9.64 15.08
CA ALA A 231 -1.75 -8.82 13.99
C ALA A 231 -1.51 -7.36 14.43
N LEU A 232 -2.36 -6.80 15.30
CA LEU A 232 -2.20 -5.44 15.81
C LEU A 232 -0.99 -5.36 16.74
N GLN A 233 -0.85 -6.30 17.67
CA GLN A 233 0.29 -6.34 18.57
C GLN A 233 1.59 -6.62 17.81
N THR A 234 1.55 -7.50 16.79
CA THR A 234 2.70 -7.78 15.93
C THR A 234 3.14 -6.51 15.16
N LEU A 235 2.19 -5.73 14.67
CA LEU A 235 2.45 -4.42 14.05
C LEU A 235 3.14 -3.46 15.04
N PHE A 236 2.68 -3.39 16.28
CA PHE A 236 3.28 -2.49 17.28
C PHE A 236 4.66 -2.96 17.72
N ASN A 237 4.90 -4.27 17.73
CA ASN A 237 6.18 -4.83 18.13
C ASN A 237 7.28 -4.70 17.05
N LEU A 238 6.92 -4.91 15.77
CA LEU A 238 7.90 -5.10 14.68
C LEU A 238 7.75 -4.09 13.53
N GLY A 239 6.68 -3.30 13.52
CA GLY A 239 6.36 -2.40 12.41
C GLY A 239 7.06 -1.05 12.47
N GLY A 240 6.42 -0.05 11.87
CA GLY A 240 6.85 1.34 11.80
C GLY A 240 5.63 2.28 11.82
N PHE A 241 5.86 3.56 12.11
CA PHE A 241 4.78 4.54 12.14
C PHE A 241 4.11 4.65 10.77
N GLU A 242 4.88 4.68 9.69
CA GLU A 242 4.40 4.76 8.32
C GLU A 242 3.67 3.47 7.88
N ILE A 243 4.16 2.30 8.33
CA ILE A 243 3.48 1.03 8.06
C ILE A 243 2.12 1.01 8.78
N ALA A 244 2.08 1.44 10.04
CA ALA A 244 0.83 1.51 10.81
C ALA A 244 -0.15 2.55 10.20
N ALA A 245 0.35 3.69 9.72
CA ALA A 245 -0.48 4.66 9.02
C ALA A 245 -1.05 4.12 7.71
N LEU A 246 -0.27 3.38 6.93
CA LEU A 246 -0.76 2.67 5.74
C LEU A 246 -1.87 1.68 6.09
N VAL A 247 -1.71 0.88 7.16
CA VAL A 247 -2.77 -0.03 7.66
C VAL A 247 -4.04 0.74 7.96
N GLY A 248 -3.93 1.85 8.70
CA GLY A 248 -5.07 2.71 9.04
C GLY A 248 -5.74 3.31 7.82
N ALA A 249 -4.96 3.78 6.84
CA ALA A 249 -5.48 4.33 5.60
C ALA A 249 -6.24 3.28 4.77
N TYR A 250 -5.70 2.08 4.62
CA TYR A 250 -6.32 1.00 3.84
C TYR A 250 -7.65 0.54 4.43
N LEU A 251 -7.69 0.36 5.76
CA LEU A 251 -8.93 0.02 6.46
C LEU A 251 -9.99 1.12 6.32
N ALA A 252 -9.61 2.38 6.50
CA ALA A 252 -10.52 3.51 6.38
C ALA A 252 -11.01 3.72 4.94
N CYS A 253 -10.15 3.54 3.93
CA CYS A 253 -10.54 3.57 2.52
C CYS A 253 -11.57 2.48 2.20
N ALA A 254 -11.34 1.23 2.65
CA ALA A 254 -12.28 0.13 2.47
C ALA A 254 -13.63 0.38 3.13
N GLN A 255 -13.64 0.98 4.33
CA GLN A 255 -14.85 1.37 5.04
C GLN A 255 -15.59 2.52 4.34
N ALA A 256 -14.86 3.47 3.76
CA ALA A 256 -15.41 4.62 3.03
C ALA A 256 -15.82 4.28 1.58
N GLY A 257 -15.34 3.19 1.02
CA GLY A 257 -15.60 2.81 -0.37
C GLY A 257 -14.66 3.48 -1.38
N ILE A 258 -13.40 3.69 -0.99
CA ILE A 258 -12.33 4.17 -1.87
C ILE A 258 -11.44 2.99 -2.24
N VAL A 259 -11.18 2.80 -3.51
CA VAL A 259 -10.26 1.75 -4.00
C VAL A 259 -8.83 2.08 -3.58
N VAL A 260 -8.12 1.11 -3.04
CA VAL A 260 -6.69 1.25 -2.68
C VAL A 260 -5.85 0.60 -3.77
N LEU A 261 -4.97 1.36 -4.39
CA LEU A 261 -3.95 0.83 -5.29
C LEU A 261 -2.64 0.67 -4.50
N VAL A 262 -2.36 -0.58 -4.13
CA VAL A 262 -1.23 -0.95 -3.26
C VAL A 262 0.07 -0.93 -4.06
N ASP A 263 1.10 -0.30 -3.49
CA ASP A 263 2.44 -0.21 -4.06
C ASP A 263 3.27 -1.50 -3.83
N GLY A 264 4.52 -1.37 -3.54
CA GLY A 264 5.51 -2.43 -3.43
C GLY A 264 5.43 -3.27 -2.14
N PHE A 265 6.58 -3.84 -1.78
CA PHE A 265 6.70 -4.81 -0.69
C PHE A 265 6.18 -4.28 0.66
N ILE A 266 6.65 -3.10 1.10
CA ILE A 266 6.28 -2.52 2.41
C ILE A 266 4.79 -2.23 2.48
N CYS A 267 4.25 -1.61 1.43
CA CYS A 267 2.82 -1.33 1.30
C CYS A 267 1.97 -2.61 1.27
N SER A 268 2.47 -3.68 0.64
CA SER A 268 1.80 -4.99 0.63
C SER A 268 1.84 -5.67 2.00
N VAL A 269 2.91 -5.46 2.79
CA VAL A 269 2.95 -5.92 4.19
C VAL A 269 1.94 -5.16 5.05
N ALA A 270 1.79 -3.84 4.85
CA ALA A 270 0.72 -3.08 5.49
C ALA A 270 -0.67 -3.59 5.09
N ALA A 271 -0.87 -3.93 3.81
CA ALA A 271 -2.10 -4.54 3.30
C ALA A 271 -2.36 -5.92 3.96
N LEU A 272 -1.32 -6.73 4.16
CA LEU A 272 -1.43 -8.01 4.88
C LEU A 272 -1.92 -7.81 6.32
N VAL A 273 -1.38 -6.83 7.04
CA VAL A 273 -1.85 -6.49 8.41
C VAL A 273 -3.31 -6.03 8.36
N ALA A 274 -3.68 -5.14 7.43
CA ALA A 274 -5.05 -4.65 7.30
C ALA A 274 -6.05 -5.79 7.07
N VAL A 275 -5.72 -6.73 6.18
CA VAL A 275 -6.55 -7.92 5.90
C VAL A 275 -6.61 -8.88 7.08
N ARG A 276 -5.54 -9.02 7.87
CA ARG A 276 -5.56 -9.81 9.11
C ARG A 276 -6.44 -9.20 10.19
N LEU A 277 -6.51 -7.87 10.26
CA LEU A 277 -7.39 -7.14 11.18
C LEU A 277 -8.85 -7.16 10.72
N ASN A 278 -9.07 -6.98 9.42
CA ASN A 278 -10.41 -6.94 8.81
C ASN A 278 -10.38 -7.60 7.42
N PRO A 279 -10.74 -8.88 7.31
CA PRO A 279 -10.64 -9.64 6.05
C PRO A 279 -11.41 -9.00 4.88
N ALA A 280 -12.52 -8.31 5.13
CA ALA A 280 -13.29 -7.64 4.08
C ALA A 280 -12.53 -6.47 3.42
N CYS A 281 -11.45 -5.98 4.04
CA CYS A 281 -10.58 -4.98 3.43
C CYS A 281 -9.93 -5.48 2.12
N ARG A 282 -9.69 -6.82 2.00
CA ARG A 282 -9.03 -7.43 0.82
C ARG A 282 -9.74 -7.08 -0.49
N GLU A 283 -11.04 -7.00 -0.51
CA GLU A 283 -11.83 -6.72 -1.71
C GLU A 283 -11.55 -5.33 -2.29
N TRP A 284 -11.14 -4.38 -1.44
CA TRP A 284 -10.85 -2.98 -1.79
C TRP A 284 -9.41 -2.75 -2.27
N LEU A 285 -8.56 -3.79 -2.23
CA LEU A 285 -7.14 -3.71 -2.56
C LEU A 285 -6.87 -4.20 -3.99
N VAL A 286 -6.33 -3.34 -4.83
CA VAL A 286 -5.76 -3.64 -6.15
C VAL A 286 -4.24 -3.47 -6.03
N PHE A 287 -3.46 -4.40 -6.58
CA PHE A 287 -2.01 -4.38 -6.45
C PHE A 287 -1.38 -3.82 -7.73
N GLY A 288 -0.67 -2.69 -7.61
CA GLY A 288 -0.14 -1.95 -8.75
C GLY A 288 1.00 -2.67 -9.45
N HIS A 289 1.94 -3.24 -8.70
CA HIS A 289 3.08 -3.93 -9.30
C HIS A 289 3.67 -5.02 -8.41
N ARG A 290 4.43 -5.92 -9.02
CA ARG A 290 5.36 -6.79 -8.31
C ARG A 290 6.74 -6.14 -8.27
N GLY A 291 7.16 -5.73 -7.06
CA GLY A 291 8.50 -5.21 -6.83
C GLY A 291 9.57 -6.29 -6.82
N ALA A 292 10.84 -5.89 -6.95
CA ALA A 292 11.99 -6.79 -6.99
C ALA A 292 12.46 -7.28 -5.60
N GLU A 293 11.86 -6.81 -4.49
CA GLU A 293 12.18 -7.33 -3.16
C GLU A 293 11.73 -8.80 -3.03
N PRO A 294 12.62 -9.72 -2.57
CA PRO A 294 12.34 -11.16 -2.54
C PRO A 294 11.05 -11.52 -1.80
N GLY A 295 10.82 -10.88 -0.66
CA GLY A 295 9.63 -11.13 0.18
C GLY A 295 8.31 -10.73 -0.46
N HIS A 296 8.32 -9.88 -1.48
CA HIS A 296 7.08 -9.35 -2.07
C HIS A 296 6.21 -10.45 -2.66
N ARG A 297 6.81 -11.45 -3.34
CA ARG A 297 6.07 -12.58 -3.91
C ARG A 297 5.33 -13.38 -2.85
N HIS A 298 5.95 -13.62 -1.70
CA HIS A 298 5.34 -14.37 -0.59
C HIS A 298 4.13 -13.62 -0.03
N VAL A 299 4.24 -12.30 0.14
CA VAL A 299 3.14 -11.46 0.63
C VAL A 299 2.00 -11.42 -0.38
N LEU A 300 2.28 -11.20 -1.67
CA LEU A 300 1.27 -11.21 -2.74
C LEU A 300 0.53 -12.55 -2.80
N HIS A 301 1.27 -13.67 -2.73
CA HIS A 301 0.67 -15.02 -2.71
C HIS A 301 -0.26 -15.21 -1.50
N SER A 302 0.15 -14.77 -0.32
CA SER A 302 -0.67 -14.89 0.90
C SER A 302 -1.95 -14.04 0.87
N LEU A 303 -1.96 -13.00 0.04
CA LEU A 303 -3.11 -12.14 -0.20
C LEU A 303 -3.94 -12.54 -1.42
N ASP A 304 -3.59 -13.64 -2.10
CA ASP A 304 -4.19 -14.02 -3.39
C ASP A 304 -4.24 -12.82 -4.36
N ALA A 305 -3.08 -12.18 -4.55
CA ALA A 305 -2.96 -10.93 -5.29
C ALA A 305 -2.22 -11.12 -6.61
N GLU A 306 -2.83 -10.64 -7.69
CA GLU A 306 -2.22 -10.56 -9.02
C GLU A 306 -1.89 -9.09 -9.35
N PRO A 307 -0.62 -8.68 -9.31
CA PRO A 307 -0.22 -7.31 -9.59
C PRO A 307 -0.31 -7.00 -11.09
N LEU A 308 -0.61 -5.72 -11.41
CA LEU A 308 -0.81 -5.25 -12.78
C LEU A 308 0.51 -5.11 -13.57
N LEU A 309 1.62 -4.79 -12.91
CA LEU A 309 2.91 -4.53 -13.53
C LEU A 309 4.02 -5.39 -12.91
N GLU A 310 5.01 -5.73 -13.74
CA GLU A 310 6.26 -6.35 -13.33
C GLU A 310 7.42 -5.71 -14.08
N LEU A 311 7.94 -4.60 -13.55
CA LEU A 311 8.99 -3.79 -14.17
C LEU A 311 10.33 -3.84 -13.42
N GLY A 312 10.46 -4.73 -12.42
CA GLY A 312 11.67 -4.82 -11.60
C GLY A 312 11.87 -3.62 -10.67
N LEU A 313 10.82 -2.90 -10.31
CA LEU A 313 10.87 -1.71 -9.44
C LEU A 313 11.18 -2.10 -7.99
N ARG A 314 11.92 -1.22 -7.28
CA ARG A 314 12.24 -1.39 -5.85
C ARG A 314 12.48 -0.06 -5.14
N LEU A 315 11.79 1.01 -5.57
CA LEU A 315 12.00 2.35 -5.02
C LEU A 315 11.16 2.60 -3.77
N GLY A 316 9.87 2.25 -3.77
CA GLY A 316 8.88 2.69 -2.79
C GLY A 316 8.17 3.99 -3.21
N GLU A 317 7.84 4.84 -2.25
CA GLU A 317 7.20 6.15 -2.43
C GLU A 317 5.78 6.08 -3.06
N GLY A 318 5.15 4.90 -3.20
CA GLY A 318 3.92 4.74 -3.98
C GLY A 318 4.13 4.76 -5.50
N SER A 319 5.41 4.75 -5.94
CA SER A 319 5.78 4.99 -7.34
C SER A 319 5.33 3.88 -8.30
N GLY A 320 5.40 2.62 -7.89
CA GLY A 320 4.96 1.50 -8.72
C GLY A 320 3.44 1.45 -8.89
N ALA A 321 2.70 1.78 -7.81
CA ALA A 321 1.25 1.95 -7.87
C ALA A 321 0.86 3.10 -8.79
N ALA A 322 1.52 4.25 -8.67
CA ALA A 322 1.27 5.40 -9.54
C ALA A 322 1.49 5.06 -11.02
N LEU A 323 2.53 4.27 -11.34
CA LEU A 323 2.78 3.81 -12.72
C LEU A 323 1.69 2.86 -13.25
N ALA A 324 0.91 2.20 -12.39
CA ALA A 324 -0.20 1.35 -12.81
C ALA A 324 -1.51 2.12 -13.08
N VAL A 325 -1.64 3.37 -12.64
CA VAL A 325 -2.86 4.19 -12.85
C VAL A 325 -3.28 4.29 -14.31
N PRO A 326 -2.38 4.51 -15.29
CA PRO A 326 -2.77 4.53 -16.69
C PRO A 326 -3.47 3.24 -17.14
N LEU A 327 -3.10 2.07 -16.60
CA LEU A 327 -3.78 0.81 -16.92
C LEU A 327 -5.19 0.77 -16.35
N LEU A 328 -5.42 1.28 -15.12
CA LEU A 328 -6.77 1.41 -14.56
C LEU A 328 -7.64 2.30 -15.43
N ARG A 329 -7.12 3.46 -15.84
CA ARG A 329 -7.81 4.41 -16.73
C ARG A 329 -8.16 3.77 -18.08
N LEU A 330 -7.19 3.04 -18.68
CA LEU A 330 -7.41 2.33 -19.94
C LEU A 330 -8.43 1.20 -19.81
N ALA A 331 -8.39 0.43 -18.70
CA ALA A 331 -9.40 -0.60 -18.44
C ALA A 331 -10.82 -0.01 -18.37
N CYS A 332 -10.99 1.10 -17.64
CA CYS A 332 -12.26 1.83 -17.55
C CYS A 332 -12.68 2.39 -18.93
N ALA A 333 -11.77 2.99 -19.69
CA ALA A 333 -12.06 3.55 -21.00
C ALA A 333 -12.47 2.47 -22.01
N LEU A 334 -11.73 1.36 -22.09
CA LEU A 334 -12.09 0.23 -22.95
C LEU A 334 -13.46 -0.34 -22.58
N HIS A 335 -13.70 -0.58 -21.30
CA HIS A 335 -14.96 -1.08 -20.80
C HIS A 335 -16.12 -0.12 -21.08
N GLY A 336 -15.92 1.18 -20.87
CA GLY A 336 -16.97 2.20 -20.98
C GLY A 336 -17.29 2.63 -22.41
N GLN A 337 -16.27 2.66 -23.30
CA GLN A 337 -16.33 3.31 -24.62
C GLN A 337 -16.31 2.35 -25.80
N MET A 338 -15.84 1.11 -25.65
CA MET A 338 -15.94 0.13 -26.74
C MET A 338 -17.43 -0.10 -27.09
N ALA A 339 -17.70 -0.20 -28.38
CA ALA A 339 -19.02 -0.58 -28.88
C ALA A 339 -19.32 -2.06 -28.59
N THR A 340 -20.58 -2.35 -28.36
CA THR A 340 -21.07 -3.74 -28.36
C THR A 340 -21.19 -4.26 -29.79
N PHE A 341 -21.28 -5.59 -29.97
CA PHE A 341 -21.53 -6.19 -31.28
C PHE A 341 -22.78 -5.61 -31.97
N ALA A 342 -23.87 -5.38 -31.21
CA ALA A 342 -25.10 -4.79 -31.70
C ALA A 342 -24.91 -3.33 -32.13
N GLU A 343 -24.20 -2.51 -31.30
CA GLU A 343 -23.97 -1.09 -31.62
C GLU A 343 -23.08 -0.90 -32.87
N ALA A 344 -22.11 -1.79 -33.05
CA ALA A 344 -21.18 -1.73 -34.19
C ALA A 344 -21.68 -2.46 -35.44
N ALA A 345 -22.81 -3.14 -35.38
CA ALA A 345 -23.32 -4.03 -36.43
C ALA A 345 -22.30 -5.10 -36.86
N VAL A 346 -21.51 -5.58 -35.93
CA VAL A 346 -20.52 -6.66 -36.12
C VAL A 346 -21.20 -7.97 -35.73
N ALA A 347 -21.03 -9.02 -36.55
CA ALA A 347 -21.54 -10.35 -36.24
C ALA A 347 -20.87 -10.93 -35.00
N ASP A 348 -21.68 -11.39 -34.04
CA ASP A 348 -21.19 -12.14 -32.88
C ASP A 348 -21.02 -13.61 -33.26
N ARG A 349 -20.43 -14.39 -32.35
CA ARG A 349 -20.26 -15.84 -32.52
C ARG A 349 -21.64 -16.49 -32.71
N PRO A 350 -21.76 -17.49 -33.58
CA PRO A 350 -22.93 -18.37 -33.59
C PRO A 350 -23.11 -18.99 -32.18
N ALA A 351 -24.36 -19.05 -31.72
CA ALA A 351 -24.71 -19.64 -30.44
C ALA A 351 -24.34 -21.13 -30.35
#